data_34995dc634d8dbe6d546aab548ff4723
#
_entry.id   34995dc634d8dbe6d546aab548ff4723
#
_cell.length_a   1.000
_cell.length_b   1.000
_cell.length_c   1.000
_cell.angle_alpha   90.00
_cell.angle_beta   90.00
_cell.angle_gamma   90.00
#
_symmetry.space_group_name_H-M   'P 1'
#
loop_
_entity.id
_entity.type
_entity.pdbx_description
1 polymer ?
#
loop_
_entity_poly.entity_id
_entity_poly.type
_entity_poly.pdbx_seq_one_letter_code
_entity_poly.pdbx_strand_id
1 'polypeptide(L)'
;MLQKFQNHLLNNFQFLKGKKLLLATSGGIDSMVMLHLFQQLDFEIAIAHCNFQLRGVESFEDQKFIQDYADANAVPVYITQFDTKAFAEDYKLSTQVAARELRYNWFYELLETEKYDYILTAHHADDNLETFLINLSRGTGLDGLTGIPEQNENVVRPLLAFSQQEIEDYAKLNHIKWQEDSSNASDKYVRNKIRHHLVPMLKELNPNFLSSFHKTQNYLQEAQNMVDDAAIMVYQQVAVQEGENISFDLKKLKKLPNYKSYLYQWLNEFGFTAWDDIYDLVVSQSGKFVFSADYRLLKDRESLILSPLDFSTEKQEYFIDANQTVVNVPLNISFSPVADMAIVSNKTIFVDSDKLQYPLVLRHWEEGDQFQPFGMDGKSKKISKFFKDEKLSLLEKENTWLLCSNDIIVWVVGLRQDERFKIENTTKNILKIQLD
;
A
#
# COMPACT_ATOMS: atom_id res chain seq x y z
N MET A 1 -22.62 -7.68 -32.03
CA MET A 1 -21.95 -7.36 -30.78
C MET A 1 -22.88 -7.17 -29.59
N LEU A 2 -23.98 -6.39 -29.68
CA LEU A 2 -24.86 -6.06 -28.54
C LEU A 2 -25.35 -7.31 -27.75
N GLN A 3 -25.92 -8.33 -28.42
CA GLN A 3 -26.36 -9.55 -27.75
C GLN A 3 -25.21 -10.32 -27.05
N LYS A 4 -24.03 -10.37 -27.69
CA LYS A 4 -22.84 -11.00 -27.11
C LYS A 4 -22.38 -10.22 -25.85
N PHE A 5 -22.45 -8.90 -25.91
CA PHE A 5 -22.12 -8.02 -24.79
C PHE A 5 -23.10 -8.17 -23.62
N GLN A 6 -24.40 -8.18 -23.91
CA GLN A 6 -25.45 -8.43 -22.91
C GLN A 6 -25.26 -9.77 -22.19
N ASN A 7 -24.97 -10.84 -22.93
CA ASN A 7 -24.69 -12.15 -22.35
C ASN A 7 -23.41 -12.14 -21.49
N HIS A 8 -22.39 -11.42 -21.95
CA HIS A 8 -21.15 -11.28 -21.20
C HIS A 8 -21.37 -10.54 -19.87
N LEU A 9 -22.15 -9.46 -19.87
CA LEU A 9 -22.51 -8.76 -18.63
C LEU A 9 -23.32 -9.65 -17.68
N LEU A 10 -24.26 -10.41 -18.18
CA LEU A 10 -25.07 -11.31 -17.36
C LEU A 10 -24.28 -12.46 -16.74
N ASN A 11 -23.21 -12.91 -17.38
CA ASN A 11 -22.40 -14.01 -16.87
C ASN A 11 -21.28 -13.53 -15.90
N ASN A 12 -20.64 -12.39 -16.21
CA ASN A 12 -19.42 -11.98 -15.52
C ASN A 12 -19.58 -10.71 -14.67
N PHE A 13 -20.61 -9.88 -14.94
CA PHE A 13 -20.76 -8.55 -14.32
C PHE A 13 -22.18 -8.33 -13.76
N GLN A 14 -22.81 -9.36 -13.20
CA GLN A 14 -24.15 -9.25 -12.62
C GLN A 14 -24.26 -8.18 -11.54
N PHE A 15 -23.16 -7.91 -10.84
CA PHE A 15 -23.07 -6.90 -9.78
C PHE A 15 -23.27 -5.46 -10.29
N LEU A 16 -23.15 -5.20 -11.60
CA LEU A 16 -23.41 -3.88 -12.19
C LEU A 16 -24.91 -3.58 -12.32
N LYS A 17 -25.78 -4.57 -12.21
CA LYS A 17 -27.23 -4.38 -12.38
C LYS A 17 -27.79 -3.50 -11.24
N GLY A 18 -28.48 -2.42 -11.62
CA GLY A 18 -29.06 -1.46 -10.67
C GLY A 18 -28.05 -0.56 -9.98
N LYS A 19 -26.83 -0.48 -10.53
CA LYS A 19 -25.74 0.37 -10.05
C LYS A 19 -25.62 1.63 -10.89
N LYS A 20 -25.14 2.71 -10.29
CA LYS A 20 -24.80 3.94 -10.97
C LYS A 20 -23.39 3.84 -11.52
N LEU A 21 -23.27 3.96 -12.84
CA LEU A 21 -22.02 3.70 -13.54
C LEU A 21 -21.43 4.99 -14.13
N LEU A 22 -20.15 5.21 -13.89
CA LEU A 22 -19.39 6.31 -14.44
C LEU A 22 -18.51 5.80 -15.58
N LEU A 23 -18.77 6.22 -16.83
CA LEU A 23 -18.05 5.77 -18.00
C LEU A 23 -16.93 6.73 -18.35
N ALA A 24 -15.68 6.26 -18.24
CA ALA A 24 -14.50 7.00 -18.67
C ALA A 24 -14.48 7.10 -20.20
N THR A 25 -14.83 8.27 -20.72
CA THR A 25 -15.05 8.48 -22.16
C THR A 25 -14.04 9.46 -22.71
N SER A 26 -13.12 8.99 -23.56
CA SER A 26 -12.10 9.82 -24.21
C SER A 26 -12.62 10.51 -25.48
N GLY A 27 -13.69 10.03 -26.07
CA GLY A 27 -14.17 10.41 -27.39
C GLY A 27 -13.72 9.46 -28.50
N GLY A 28 -12.73 8.61 -28.25
CA GLY A 28 -12.29 7.58 -29.19
C GLY A 28 -13.28 6.44 -29.35
N ILE A 29 -13.12 5.66 -30.41
CA ILE A 29 -14.07 4.62 -30.86
C ILE A 29 -14.47 3.66 -29.74
N ASP A 30 -13.50 3.14 -28.95
CA ASP A 30 -13.75 2.13 -27.91
C ASP A 30 -14.67 2.68 -26.81
N SER A 31 -14.39 3.90 -26.37
CA SER A 31 -15.16 4.57 -25.33
C SER A 31 -16.57 4.95 -25.80
N MET A 32 -16.71 5.37 -27.06
CA MET A 32 -18.02 5.70 -27.63
C MET A 32 -18.87 4.45 -27.88
N VAL A 33 -18.26 3.33 -28.28
CA VAL A 33 -18.95 2.04 -28.41
C VAL A 33 -19.39 1.53 -27.03
N MET A 34 -18.54 1.61 -26.02
CA MET A 34 -18.91 1.23 -24.66
C MET A 34 -20.11 2.05 -24.16
N LEU A 35 -20.07 3.36 -24.33
CA LEU A 35 -21.15 4.27 -23.96
C LEU A 35 -22.48 3.89 -24.66
N HIS A 36 -22.44 3.67 -25.98
CA HIS A 36 -23.60 3.26 -26.75
C HIS A 36 -24.16 1.90 -26.30
N LEU A 37 -23.29 0.90 -26.01
CA LEU A 37 -23.74 -0.41 -25.56
C LEU A 37 -24.48 -0.33 -24.21
N PHE A 38 -23.98 0.45 -23.25
CA PHE A 38 -24.64 0.63 -21.96
C PHE A 38 -25.96 1.39 -22.07
N GLN A 39 -26.05 2.39 -22.96
CA GLN A 39 -27.31 3.08 -23.27
C GLN A 39 -28.37 2.13 -23.86
N GLN A 40 -27.95 1.27 -24.82
CA GLN A 40 -28.87 0.27 -25.43
C GLN A 40 -29.38 -0.77 -24.45
N LEU A 41 -28.74 -0.94 -23.32
CA LEU A 41 -29.08 -1.87 -22.25
C LEU A 41 -29.75 -1.19 -21.04
N ASP A 42 -30.11 0.10 -21.17
CA ASP A 42 -30.84 0.90 -20.17
C ASP A 42 -30.15 0.94 -18.78
N PHE A 43 -28.80 0.99 -18.74
CA PHE A 43 -28.08 1.21 -17.50
C PHE A 43 -28.12 2.68 -17.08
N GLU A 44 -28.14 2.94 -15.76
CA GLU A 44 -27.97 4.28 -15.20
C GLU A 44 -26.49 4.70 -15.32
N ILE A 45 -26.19 5.57 -16.29
CA ILE A 45 -24.82 5.95 -16.65
C ILE A 45 -24.60 7.45 -16.61
N ALA A 46 -23.36 7.84 -16.36
CA ALA A 46 -22.84 9.18 -16.62
C ALA A 46 -21.47 9.10 -17.31
N ILE A 47 -21.10 10.18 -17.97
CA ILE A 47 -19.82 10.30 -18.66
C ILE A 47 -18.80 11.02 -17.77
N ALA A 48 -17.56 10.51 -17.70
CA ALA A 48 -16.41 11.23 -17.16
C ALA A 48 -15.36 11.44 -18.26
N HIS A 49 -15.06 12.69 -18.56
CA HIS A 49 -14.09 13.08 -19.56
C HIS A 49 -12.94 13.90 -18.96
N CYS A 50 -11.70 13.48 -19.23
CA CYS A 50 -10.49 14.19 -18.82
C CYS A 50 -9.85 14.87 -20.01
N ASN A 51 -9.77 16.21 -19.97
CA ASN A 51 -8.98 16.99 -20.91
C ASN A 51 -7.59 17.25 -20.32
N PHE A 52 -6.58 16.51 -20.80
CA PHE A 52 -5.19 16.61 -20.32
C PHE A 52 -4.39 17.77 -20.91
N GLN A 53 -4.96 18.57 -21.81
CA GLN A 53 -4.35 19.72 -22.48
C GLN A 53 -3.02 19.40 -23.21
N LEU A 54 -2.83 18.13 -23.62
CA LEU A 54 -1.57 17.67 -24.24
C LEU A 54 -1.52 17.90 -25.75
N ARG A 55 -2.68 18.07 -26.42
CA ARG A 55 -2.81 18.20 -27.88
C ARG A 55 -3.35 19.55 -28.33
N GLY A 56 -3.32 20.56 -27.45
CA GLY A 56 -3.80 21.92 -27.80
C GLY A 56 -5.27 21.92 -28.24
N VAL A 57 -5.55 22.39 -29.46
CA VAL A 57 -6.92 22.53 -30.00
C VAL A 57 -7.67 21.19 -30.06
N GLU A 58 -7.01 20.10 -30.47
CA GLU A 58 -7.66 18.77 -30.54
C GLU A 58 -8.24 18.35 -29.18
N SER A 59 -7.55 18.64 -28.08
CA SER A 59 -8.06 18.29 -26.72
C SER A 59 -9.36 19.04 -26.37
N PHE A 60 -9.55 20.26 -26.89
CA PHE A 60 -10.80 21.01 -26.70
C PHE A 60 -11.89 20.57 -27.67
N GLU A 61 -11.53 20.13 -28.87
CA GLU A 61 -12.49 19.53 -29.82
C GLU A 61 -13.05 18.21 -29.29
N ASP A 62 -12.21 17.37 -28.69
CA ASP A 62 -12.66 16.15 -28.03
C ASP A 62 -13.62 16.47 -26.86
N GLN A 63 -13.24 17.43 -26.01
CA GLN A 63 -14.10 17.85 -24.90
C GLN A 63 -15.46 18.34 -25.41
N LYS A 64 -15.46 19.17 -26.45
CA LYS A 64 -16.69 19.69 -27.06
C LYS A 64 -17.54 18.56 -27.66
N PHE A 65 -16.91 17.61 -28.36
CA PHE A 65 -17.60 16.47 -28.94
C PHE A 65 -18.32 15.65 -27.85
N ILE A 66 -17.68 15.42 -26.72
CA ILE A 66 -18.29 14.70 -25.59
C ILE A 66 -19.43 15.49 -24.96
N GLN A 67 -19.28 16.80 -24.79
CA GLN A 67 -20.35 17.67 -24.26
C GLN A 67 -21.56 17.66 -25.21
N ASP A 68 -21.33 17.87 -26.49
CA ASP A 68 -22.40 17.88 -27.52
C ASP A 68 -23.13 16.52 -27.57
N TYR A 69 -22.39 15.41 -27.41
CA TYR A 69 -22.98 14.07 -27.34
C TYR A 69 -23.85 13.90 -26.08
N ALA A 70 -23.34 14.31 -24.93
CA ALA A 70 -24.05 14.22 -23.66
C ALA A 70 -25.35 15.01 -23.67
N ASP A 71 -25.30 16.25 -24.17
CA ASP A 71 -26.48 17.12 -24.30
C ASP A 71 -27.53 16.54 -25.25
N ALA A 72 -27.11 16.02 -26.42
CA ALA A 72 -28.01 15.41 -27.41
C ALA A 72 -28.70 14.14 -26.92
N ASN A 73 -28.07 13.40 -26.00
CA ASN A 73 -28.60 12.11 -25.49
C ASN A 73 -29.11 12.22 -24.05
N ALA A 74 -29.12 13.40 -23.44
CA ALA A 74 -29.51 13.66 -22.05
C ALA A 74 -28.77 12.75 -21.05
N VAL A 75 -27.45 12.55 -21.24
CA VAL A 75 -26.58 11.79 -20.34
C VAL A 75 -25.84 12.75 -19.43
N PRO A 76 -25.85 12.57 -18.10
CA PRO A 76 -25.02 13.36 -17.21
C PRO A 76 -23.54 13.28 -17.60
N VAL A 77 -22.83 14.43 -17.57
CA VAL A 77 -21.43 14.50 -17.95
C VAL A 77 -20.63 15.32 -16.96
N TYR A 78 -19.49 14.79 -16.56
CA TYR A 78 -18.47 15.45 -15.77
C TYR A 78 -17.23 15.64 -16.63
N ILE A 79 -16.71 16.86 -16.67
CA ILE A 79 -15.54 17.21 -17.46
C ILE A 79 -14.55 17.94 -16.56
N THR A 80 -13.29 17.53 -16.61
CA THR A 80 -12.20 18.22 -15.94
C THR A 80 -11.06 18.53 -16.92
N GLN A 81 -10.28 19.56 -16.61
CA GLN A 81 -9.09 19.95 -17.36
C GLN A 81 -7.87 19.89 -16.44
N PHE A 82 -6.79 19.29 -16.91
CA PHE A 82 -5.56 19.15 -16.16
C PHE A 82 -4.40 19.86 -16.85
N ASP A 83 -3.60 20.58 -16.08
CA ASP A 83 -2.26 20.96 -16.51
C ASP A 83 -1.30 19.78 -16.26
N THR A 84 -1.39 18.80 -17.17
CA THR A 84 -0.64 17.54 -17.05
C THR A 84 0.87 17.76 -17.12
N LYS A 85 1.33 18.82 -17.82
CA LYS A 85 2.77 19.09 -17.94
C LYS A 85 3.34 19.64 -16.63
N ALA A 86 2.66 20.61 -16.01
CA ALA A 86 3.05 21.14 -14.72
C ALA A 86 3.08 20.04 -13.65
N PHE A 87 2.04 19.19 -13.58
CA PHE A 87 2.00 18.07 -12.65
C PHE A 87 3.15 17.08 -12.90
N ALA A 88 3.46 16.75 -14.16
CA ALA A 88 4.56 15.84 -14.49
C ALA A 88 5.93 16.40 -14.07
N GLU A 89 6.15 17.73 -14.21
CA GLU A 89 7.38 18.41 -13.79
C GLU A 89 7.51 18.45 -12.26
N ASP A 90 6.47 18.82 -11.55
CA ASP A 90 6.45 18.95 -10.09
C ASP A 90 6.75 17.61 -9.40
N TYR A 91 6.16 16.52 -9.89
CA TYR A 91 6.32 15.18 -9.33
C TYR A 91 7.41 14.34 -10.02
N LYS A 92 8.14 14.89 -11.00
CA LYS A 92 9.20 14.20 -11.78
C LYS A 92 8.70 12.92 -12.45
N LEU A 93 7.50 12.94 -12.97
CA LEU A 93 6.86 11.81 -13.63
C LEU A 93 6.94 11.93 -15.15
N SER A 94 6.80 10.80 -15.84
CA SER A 94 6.52 10.88 -17.29
C SER A 94 5.11 11.42 -17.50
N THR A 95 4.89 12.12 -18.62
CA THR A 95 3.56 12.68 -18.98
C THR A 95 2.46 11.61 -18.97
N GLN A 96 2.78 10.36 -19.35
CA GLN A 96 1.82 9.26 -19.36
C GLN A 96 1.45 8.80 -17.94
N VAL A 97 2.42 8.73 -17.04
CA VAL A 97 2.17 8.40 -15.62
C VAL A 97 1.37 9.51 -14.96
N ALA A 98 1.77 10.76 -15.18
CA ALA A 98 1.06 11.94 -14.66
C ALA A 98 -0.41 11.98 -15.11
N ALA A 99 -0.67 11.79 -16.42
CA ALA A 99 -2.03 11.73 -16.94
C ALA A 99 -2.85 10.57 -16.34
N ARG A 100 -2.19 9.43 -16.07
CA ARG A 100 -2.85 8.29 -15.44
C ARG A 100 -3.21 8.59 -13.98
N GLU A 101 -2.30 9.13 -13.18
CA GLU A 101 -2.54 9.49 -11.78
C GLU A 101 -3.65 10.53 -11.65
N LEU A 102 -3.57 11.63 -12.42
CA LEU A 102 -4.59 12.67 -12.44
C LEU A 102 -5.98 12.11 -12.78
N ARG A 103 -6.05 11.22 -13.78
CA ARG A 103 -7.29 10.56 -14.20
C ARG A 103 -7.92 9.75 -13.06
N TYR A 104 -7.16 8.84 -12.45
CA TYR A 104 -7.71 7.93 -11.46
C TYR A 104 -8.04 8.64 -10.15
N ASN A 105 -7.22 9.61 -9.72
CA ASN A 105 -7.52 10.44 -8.55
C ASN A 105 -8.86 11.15 -8.71
N TRP A 106 -9.08 11.78 -9.87
CA TRP A 106 -10.34 12.44 -10.14
C TRP A 106 -11.52 11.48 -10.28
N PHE A 107 -11.31 10.30 -10.84
CA PHE A 107 -12.36 9.29 -10.93
C PHE A 107 -12.80 8.81 -9.54
N TYR A 108 -11.87 8.58 -8.63
CA TYR A 108 -12.19 8.20 -7.25
C TYR A 108 -12.89 9.33 -6.50
N GLU A 109 -12.49 10.58 -6.72
CA GLU A 109 -13.19 11.75 -6.19
C GLU A 109 -14.65 11.79 -6.66
N LEU A 110 -14.91 11.57 -7.95
CA LEU A 110 -16.28 11.51 -8.48
C LEU A 110 -17.10 10.35 -7.90
N LEU A 111 -16.51 9.19 -7.69
CA LEU A 111 -17.20 8.08 -7.03
C LEU A 111 -17.70 8.49 -5.64
N GLU A 112 -16.87 9.18 -4.87
CA GLU A 112 -17.18 9.58 -3.51
C GLU A 112 -18.19 10.73 -3.47
N THR A 113 -17.99 11.76 -4.28
CA THR A 113 -18.78 13.00 -4.23
C THR A 113 -20.15 12.82 -4.88
N GLU A 114 -20.22 12.17 -6.04
CA GLU A 114 -21.42 12.00 -6.85
C GLU A 114 -22.15 10.66 -6.62
N LYS A 115 -21.57 9.81 -5.73
CA LYS A 115 -22.14 8.53 -5.33
C LYS A 115 -22.37 7.56 -6.50
N TYR A 116 -21.36 7.44 -7.39
CA TYR A 116 -21.31 6.35 -8.37
C TYR A 116 -20.71 5.10 -7.72
N ASP A 117 -21.16 3.93 -8.16
CA ASP A 117 -20.70 2.64 -7.63
C ASP A 117 -19.43 2.16 -8.33
N TYR A 118 -19.35 2.34 -9.65
CA TYR A 118 -18.25 1.83 -10.47
C TYR A 118 -17.84 2.80 -11.58
N ILE A 119 -16.55 2.73 -11.93
CA ILE A 119 -15.97 3.37 -13.11
C ILE A 119 -15.75 2.32 -14.18
N LEU A 120 -16.22 2.57 -15.38
CA LEU A 120 -16.02 1.70 -16.52
C LEU A 120 -15.01 2.29 -17.50
N THR A 121 -14.04 1.48 -17.92
CA THR A 121 -13.03 1.87 -18.90
C THR A 121 -13.08 0.94 -20.12
N ALA A 122 -12.86 1.49 -21.30
CA ALA A 122 -13.04 0.81 -22.58
C ALA A 122 -11.80 0.01 -23.05
N HIS A 123 -11.04 -0.59 -22.13
CA HIS A 123 -9.96 -1.49 -22.51
C HIS A 123 -10.52 -2.74 -23.16
N HIS A 124 -9.89 -3.20 -24.25
CA HIS A 124 -10.34 -4.34 -25.06
C HIS A 124 -9.25 -5.43 -25.17
N ALA A 125 -9.56 -6.54 -25.87
CA ALA A 125 -8.68 -7.70 -25.94
C ALA A 125 -7.29 -7.38 -26.56
N ASP A 126 -7.25 -6.48 -27.51
CA ASP A 126 -5.97 -6.07 -28.12
C ASP A 126 -5.10 -5.26 -27.15
N ASP A 127 -5.68 -4.37 -26.31
CA ASP A 127 -4.97 -3.67 -25.25
C ASP A 127 -4.37 -4.64 -24.23
N ASN A 128 -5.09 -5.72 -23.94
CA ASN A 128 -4.63 -6.76 -23.03
C ASN A 128 -3.42 -7.51 -23.62
N LEU A 129 -3.47 -7.84 -24.90
CA LEU A 129 -2.34 -8.43 -25.63
C LEU A 129 -1.12 -7.48 -25.65
N GLU A 130 -1.34 -6.19 -25.95
CA GLU A 130 -0.27 -5.18 -25.94
C GLU A 130 0.39 -5.10 -24.56
N THR A 131 -0.40 -5.08 -23.49
CA THR A 131 0.09 -5.02 -22.12
C THR A 131 0.90 -6.27 -21.75
N PHE A 132 0.39 -7.45 -22.12
CA PHE A 132 1.10 -8.71 -21.95
C PHE A 132 2.47 -8.69 -22.63
N LEU A 133 2.54 -8.26 -23.89
CA LEU A 133 3.78 -8.20 -24.68
C LEU A 133 4.78 -7.17 -24.10
N ILE A 134 4.29 -6.03 -23.62
CA ILE A 134 5.12 -5.04 -22.94
C ILE A 134 5.74 -5.63 -21.67
N ASN A 135 4.92 -6.27 -20.83
CA ASN A 135 5.37 -6.86 -19.59
C ASN A 135 6.35 -8.00 -19.83
N LEU A 136 6.05 -8.88 -20.79
CA LEU A 136 6.96 -9.95 -21.21
C LEU A 136 8.32 -9.42 -21.68
N SER A 137 8.31 -8.33 -22.46
CA SER A 137 9.56 -7.72 -22.97
C SER A 137 10.43 -7.08 -21.88
N ARG A 138 9.84 -6.70 -20.75
CA ARG A 138 10.53 -6.09 -19.61
C ARG A 138 11.04 -7.11 -18.59
N GLY A 139 10.60 -8.36 -18.72
CA GLY A 139 10.80 -9.38 -17.70
C GLY A 139 9.84 -9.18 -16.54
N THR A 140 8.90 -10.09 -16.38
CA THR A 140 7.88 -10.01 -15.34
C THR A 140 7.64 -11.38 -14.72
N GLY A 141 7.12 -11.40 -13.49
CA GLY A 141 6.57 -12.60 -12.88
C GLY A 141 5.20 -12.97 -13.46
N LEU A 142 4.57 -13.97 -12.84
CA LEU A 142 3.27 -14.46 -13.28
C LEU A 142 2.19 -13.38 -13.24
N ASP A 143 2.18 -12.53 -12.22
CA ASP A 143 1.24 -11.41 -12.06
C ASP A 143 1.17 -10.51 -13.31
N GLY A 144 2.33 -10.11 -13.84
CA GLY A 144 2.38 -9.25 -15.02
C GLY A 144 1.98 -9.96 -16.31
N LEU A 145 1.93 -11.30 -16.33
CA LEU A 145 1.49 -12.11 -17.47
C LEU A 145 -0.02 -12.42 -17.44
N THR A 146 -0.70 -12.20 -16.32
CA THR A 146 -2.16 -12.36 -16.25
C THR A 146 -2.91 -11.28 -17.02
N GLY A 147 -2.23 -10.19 -17.37
CA GLY A 147 -2.76 -9.11 -18.21
C GLY A 147 -3.54 -8.05 -17.42
N ILE A 148 -4.48 -7.40 -18.10
CA ILE A 148 -5.34 -6.38 -17.51
C ILE A 148 -6.51 -7.08 -16.80
N PRO A 149 -6.75 -6.89 -15.49
CA PRO A 149 -7.87 -7.51 -14.79
C PRO A 149 -9.20 -6.93 -15.27
N GLU A 150 -10.24 -7.78 -15.39
CA GLU A 150 -11.61 -7.34 -15.73
C GLU A 150 -12.18 -6.37 -14.69
N GLN A 151 -11.84 -6.58 -13.43
CA GLN A 151 -12.18 -5.69 -12.32
C GLN A 151 -10.97 -5.48 -11.41
N ASN A 152 -10.79 -4.25 -10.97
CA ASN A 152 -9.86 -3.89 -9.90
C ASN A 152 -10.54 -2.84 -9.02
N GLU A 153 -10.91 -3.21 -7.80
CA GLU A 153 -11.73 -2.39 -6.90
C GLU A 153 -13.02 -1.91 -7.60
N ASN A 154 -13.20 -0.60 -7.73
CA ASN A 154 -14.33 0.02 -8.40
C ASN A 154 -14.15 0.22 -9.92
N VAL A 155 -13.02 -0.17 -10.49
CA VAL A 155 -12.73 -0.01 -11.92
C VAL A 155 -13.05 -1.30 -12.67
N VAL A 156 -14.00 -1.24 -13.63
CA VAL A 156 -14.49 -2.39 -14.41
C VAL A 156 -14.18 -2.21 -15.89
N ARG A 157 -13.87 -3.29 -16.60
CA ARG A 157 -13.44 -3.29 -18.01
C ARG A 157 -14.24 -4.29 -18.84
N PRO A 158 -15.49 -3.98 -19.13
CA PRO A 158 -16.41 -4.93 -19.74
C PRO A 158 -16.10 -5.26 -21.22
N LEU A 159 -15.23 -4.50 -21.87
CA LEU A 159 -14.82 -4.74 -23.27
C LEU A 159 -13.59 -5.65 -23.41
N LEU A 160 -12.96 -6.12 -22.33
CA LEU A 160 -11.75 -6.96 -22.40
C LEU A 160 -11.95 -8.29 -23.16
N ALA A 161 -13.20 -8.80 -23.23
CA ALA A 161 -13.55 -9.99 -23.99
C ALA A 161 -13.78 -9.74 -25.50
N PHE A 162 -13.68 -8.49 -25.96
CA PHE A 162 -13.98 -8.09 -27.34
C PHE A 162 -12.72 -7.58 -28.02
N SER A 163 -12.57 -7.94 -29.31
CA SER A 163 -11.48 -7.43 -30.14
C SER A 163 -11.75 -6.02 -30.63
N GLN A 164 -10.67 -5.28 -30.96
CA GLN A 164 -10.77 -3.98 -31.62
C GLN A 164 -11.59 -4.07 -32.91
N GLN A 165 -11.46 -5.14 -33.69
CA GLN A 165 -12.21 -5.34 -34.92
C GLN A 165 -13.73 -5.47 -34.67
N GLU A 166 -14.14 -6.21 -33.62
CA GLU A 166 -15.58 -6.31 -33.26
C GLU A 166 -16.15 -4.95 -32.83
N ILE A 167 -15.34 -4.12 -32.16
CA ILE A 167 -15.70 -2.75 -31.74
C ILE A 167 -15.87 -1.85 -32.97
N GLU A 168 -14.91 -1.87 -33.90
CA GLU A 168 -14.96 -1.08 -35.12
C GLU A 168 -16.15 -1.45 -36.01
N ASP A 169 -16.39 -2.76 -36.21
CA ASP A 169 -17.51 -3.25 -37.00
C ASP A 169 -18.84 -2.83 -36.41
N TYR A 170 -18.96 -2.87 -35.05
CA TYR A 170 -20.14 -2.41 -34.36
C TYR A 170 -20.35 -0.91 -34.49
N ALA A 171 -19.30 -0.11 -34.34
CA ALA A 171 -19.36 1.34 -34.51
C ALA A 171 -19.84 1.74 -35.90
N LYS A 172 -19.30 1.10 -36.95
CA LYS A 172 -19.68 1.33 -38.35
C LYS A 172 -21.14 0.95 -38.62
N LEU A 173 -21.57 -0.24 -38.13
CA LEU A 173 -22.91 -0.74 -38.31
C LEU A 173 -23.99 0.15 -37.66
N ASN A 174 -23.66 0.74 -36.50
CA ASN A 174 -24.59 1.59 -35.73
C ASN A 174 -24.37 3.07 -35.98
N HIS A 175 -23.54 3.47 -36.95
CA HIS A 175 -23.23 4.85 -37.29
C HIS A 175 -22.77 5.70 -36.09
N ILE A 176 -22.06 5.08 -35.16
CA ILE A 176 -21.51 5.76 -33.98
C ILE A 176 -20.41 6.73 -34.45
N LYS A 177 -20.49 7.98 -34.00
CA LYS A 177 -19.43 8.98 -34.27
C LYS A 177 -18.37 8.90 -33.18
N TRP A 178 -17.09 9.12 -33.57
CA TRP A 178 -15.96 9.18 -32.67
C TRP A 178 -14.91 10.18 -33.17
N GLN A 179 -13.96 10.54 -32.33
CA GLN A 179 -12.79 11.35 -32.67
C GLN A 179 -11.56 10.43 -32.84
N GLU A 180 -10.76 10.70 -33.84
CA GLU A 180 -9.51 10.01 -34.04
C GLU A 180 -8.39 10.69 -33.27
N ASP A 181 -7.64 9.91 -32.46
CA ASP A 181 -6.48 10.43 -31.75
C ASP A 181 -5.25 10.41 -32.66
N SER A 182 -4.79 11.61 -33.09
CA SER A 182 -3.63 11.77 -33.96
C SER A 182 -2.34 11.16 -33.40
N SER A 183 -2.23 11.02 -32.07
CA SER A 183 -1.08 10.38 -31.40
C SER A 183 -0.97 8.89 -31.65
N ASN A 184 -2.07 8.23 -32.01
CA ASN A 184 -2.09 6.79 -32.31
C ASN A 184 -1.28 6.42 -33.56
N ALA A 185 -1.09 7.35 -34.49
CA ALA A 185 -0.31 7.11 -35.71
C ALA A 185 1.22 7.09 -35.50
N SER A 186 1.71 7.47 -34.33
CA SER A 186 3.15 7.63 -34.07
C SER A 186 3.76 6.41 -33.38
N ASP A 187 4.87 5.88 -33.93
CA ASP A 187 5.66 4.80 -33.33
C ASP A 187 6.62 5.28 -32.23
N LYS A 188 6.44 6.46 -31.68
CA LYS A 188 7.28 7.01 -30.62
C LYS A 188 7.24 6.15 -29.35
N TYR A 189 6.11 5.52 -29.08
CA TYR A 189 5.88 4.72 -27.87
C TYR A 189 5.95 3.23 -28.15
N VAL A 190 6.49 2.47 -27.20
CA VAL A 190 6.61 1.00 -27.30
C VAL A 190 5.25 0.34 -27.58
N ARG A 191 4.18 0.84 -26.96
CA ARG A 191 2.82 0.33 -27.17
C ARG A 191 2.38 0.46 -28.62
N ASN A 192 2.61 1.62 -29.24
CA ASN A 192 2.24 1.83 -30.64
C ASN A 192 3.06 0.93 -31.57
N LYS A 193 4.36 0.72 -31.31
CA LYS A 193 5.18 -0.23 -32.08
C LYS A 193 4.63 -1.66 -32.01
N ILE A 194 4.21 -2.09 -30.82
CA ILE A 194 3.61 -3.42 -30.64
C ILE A 194 2.30 -3.49 -31.42
N ARG A 195 1.43 -2.48 -31.29
CA ARG A 195 0.13 -2.38 -31.98
C ARG A 195 0.27 -2.41 -33.49
N HIS A 196 1.21 -1.64 -34.05
CA HIS A 196 1.32 -1.48 -35.48
C HIS A 196 2.11 -2.61 -36.18
N HIS A 197 3.07 -3.22 -35.47
CA HIS A 197 3.97 -4.17 -36.09
C HIS A 197 3.82 -5.59 -35.54
N LEU A 198 3.82 -5.77 -34.23
CA LEU A 198 3.86 -7.11 -33.63
C LEU A 198 2.49 -7.79 -33.59
N VAL A 199 1.45 -7.08 -33.16
CA VAL A 199 0.10 -7.63 -33.09
C VAL A 199 -0.44 -8.09 -34.46
N PRO A 200 -0.29 -7.31 -35.55
CA PRO A 200 -0.69 -7.78 -36.87
C PRO A 200 0.03 -9.05 -37.32
N MET A 201 1.36 -9.15 -37.11
CA MET A 201 2.15 -10.35 -37.44
C MET A 201 1.65 -11.59 -36.71
N LEU A 202 1.30 -11.45 -35.40
CA LEU A 202 0.77 -12.54 -34.61
C LEU A 202 -0.63 -12.99 -35.09
N LYS A 203 -1.48 -12.05 -35.52
CA LYS A 203 -2.78 -12.33 -36.09
C LYS A 203 -2.69 -12.96 -37.50
N GLU A 204 -1.68 -12.56 -38.29
CA GLU A 204 -1.41 -13.18 -39.57
C GLU A 204 -0.93 -14.63 -39.40
N LEU A 205 -0.04 -14.87 -38.44
CA LEU A 205 0.45 -16.21 -38.10
C LEU A 205 -0.68 -17.15 -37.65
N ASN A 206 -1.63 -16.63 -36.90
CA ASN A 206 -2.80 -17.39 -36.46
C ASN A 206 -4.05 -16.48 -36.43
N PRO A 207 -4.98 -16.65 -37.38
CA PRO A 207 -6.22 -15.84 -37.40
C PRO A 207 -7.05 -15.89 -36.12
N ASN A 208 -6.91 -16.96 -35.33
CA ASN A 208 -7.57 -17.12 -34.03
C ASN A 208 -6.67 -16.72 -32.86
N PHE A 209 -5.61 -15.93 -33.10
CA PHE A 209 -4.58 -15.63 -32.09
C PHE A 209 -5.17 -15.05 -30.83
N LEU A 210 -6.04 -14.04 -30.91
CA LEU A 210 -6.66 -13.41 -29.72
C LEU A 210 -7.45 -14.42 -28.88
N SER A 211 -8.20 -15.34 -29.50
CA SER A 211 -8.92 -16.39 -28.79
C SER A 211 -7.98 -17.36 -28.09
N SER A 212 -6.88 -17.74 -28.76
CA SER A 212 -5.85 -18.61 -28.18
C SER A 212 -5.12 -17.90 -27.04
N PHE A 213 -4.81 -16.63 -27.21
CA PHE A 213 -4.18 -15.78 -26.19
C PHE A 213 -5.07 -15.66 -24.95
N HIS A 214 -6.36 -15.37 -25.11
CA HIS A 214 -7.32 -15.32 -24.02
C HIS A 214 -7.37 -16.63 -23.22
N LYS A 215 -7.36 -17.78 -23.89
CA LYS A 215 -7.27 -19.08 -23.20
C LYS A 215 -5.98 -19.22 -22.39
N THR A 216 -4.85 -18.79 -22.97
CA THR A 216 -3.56 -18.81 -22.26
C THR A 216 -3.60 -17.94 -21.03
N GLN A 217 -4.17 -16.74 -21.13
CA GLN A 217 -4.31 -15.84 -19.99
C GLN A 217 -5.19 -16.44 -18.87
N ASN A 218 -6.29 -17.11 -19.24
CA ASN A 218 -7.13 -17.79 -18.24
C ASN A 218 -6.34 -18.87 -17.49
N TYR A 219 -5.51 -19.67 -18.18
CA TYR A 219 -4.66 -20.66 -17.51
C TYR A 219 -3.61 -20.01 -16.62
N LEU A 220 -3.04 -18.87 -17.01
CA LEU A 220 -2.11 -18.12 -16.17
C LEU A 220 -2.81 -17.53 -14.95
N GLN A 221 -4.02 -17.02 -15.11
CA GLN A 221 -4.84 -16.52 -13.99
C GLN A 221 -5.22 -17.63 -13.00
N GLU A 222 -5.64 -18.80 -13.51
CA GLU A 222 -5.89 -19.98 -12.66
C GLU A 222 -4.65 -20.40 -11.89
N ALA A 223 -3.48 -20.40 -12.54
CA ALA A 223 -2.21 -20.70 -11.88
C ALA A 223 -1.86 -19.63 -10.82
N GLN A 224 -2.09 -18.34 -11.11
CA GLN A 224 -1.89 -17.26 -10.13
C GLN A 224 -2.81 -17.42 -8.92
N ASN A 225 -4.09 -17.72 -9.12
CA ASN A 225 -5.02 -17.97 -8.02
C ASN A 225 -4.54 -19.11 -7.11
N MET A 226 -3.98 -20.19 -7.68
CA MET A 226 -3.38 -21.28 -6.89
C MET A 226 -2.15 -20.81 -6.11
N VAL A 227 -1.32 -19.93 -6.67
CA VAL A 227 -0.16 -19.33 -5.98
C VAL A 227 -0.64 -18.47 -4.81
N ASP A 228 -1.66 -17.65 -5.02
CA ASP A 228 -2.22 -16.77 -4.00
C ASP A 228 -2.84 -17.59 -2.85
N ASP A 229 -3.63 -18.60 -3.16
CA ASP A 229 -4.19 -19.53 -2.16
C ASP A 229 -3.08 -20.19 -1.34
N ALA A 230 -2.05 -20.71 -2.00
CA ALA A 230 -0.90 -21.32 -1.32
C ALA A 230 -0.15 -20.29 -0.46
N ALA A 231 0.04 -19.06 -0.95
CA ALA A 231 0.69 -17.99 -0.22
C ALA A 231 -0.08 -17.63 1.06
N ILE A 232 -1.41 -17.51 1.00
CA ILE A 232 -2.28 -17.24 2.16
C ILE A 232 -2.22 -18.41 3.17
N MET A 233 -2.36 -19.63 2.70
CA MET A 233 -2.34 -20.81 3.59
C MET A 233 -1.01 -20.97 4.34
N VAL A 234 0.10 -20.70 3.67
CA VAL A 234 1.44 -20.78 4.27
C VAL A 234 1.71 -19.57 5.16
N TYR A 235 1.24 -18.37 4.78
CA TYR A 235 1.34 -17.18 5.60
C TYR A 235 0.79 -17.40 7.02
N GLN A 236 -0.41 -17.97 7.12
CA GLN A 236 -1.06 -18.28 8.41
C GLN A 236 -0.23 -19.20 9.31
N GLN A 237 0.68 -20.00 8.75
CA GLN A 237 1.54 -20.89 9.50
C GLN A 237 2.86 -20.24 9.93
N VAL A 238 3.36 -19.29 9.15
CA VAL A 238 4.70 -18.71 9.28
C VAL A 238 4.68 -17.33 9.92
N ALA A 239 3.64 -16.52 9.62
CA ALA A 239 3.52 -15.15 10.05
C ALA A 239 2.62 -15.00 11.28
N VAL A 240 2.97 -14.05 12.14
CA VAL A 240 2.16 -13.59 13.29
C VAL A 240 2.12 -12.07 13.24
N GLN A 241 0.91 -11.51 13.32
CA GLN A 241 0.73 -10.06 13.40
C GLN A 241 0.61 -9.64 14.86
N GLU A 242 1.42 -8.66 15.26
CA GLU A 242 1.42 -8.05 16.59
C GLU A 242 1.32 -6.51 16.45
N GLY A 243 0.11 -5.98 16.59
CA GLY A 243 -0.17 -4.58 16.26
C GLY A 243 0.06 -4.29 14.79
N GLU A 244 0.90 -3.30 14.50
CA GLU A 244 1.29 -2.94 13.12
C GLU A 244 2.46 -3.79 12.58
N ASN A 245 3.10 -4.59 13.41
CA ASN A 245 4.23 -5.41 13.02
C ASN A 245 3.81 -6.80 12.57
N ILE A 246 4.52 -7.35 11.60
CA ILE A 246 4.36 -8.73 11.13
C ILE A 246 5.66 -9.47 11.37
N SER A 247 5.62 -10.56 12.12
CA SER A 247 6.77 -11.40 12.43
C SER A 247 6.69 -12.74 11.67
N PHE A 248 7.71 -13.04 10.87
CA PHE A 248 7.84 -14.30 10.13
C PHE A 248 8.82 -15.25 10.86
N ASP A 249 8.37 -16.41 11.25
CA ASP A 249 9.19 -17.45 11.88
C ASP A 249 10.17 -18.07 10.87
N LEU A 250 11.46 -17.81 11.04
CA LEU A 250 12.51 -18.29 10.13
C LEU A 250 12.75 -19.80 10.19
N LYS A 251 12.43 -20.45 11.30
CA LYS A 251 12.54 -21.92 11.39
C LYS A 251 11.49 -22.59 10.51
N LYS A 252 10.28 -22.04 10.50
CA LYS A 252 9.19 -22.50 9.64
C LYS A 252 9.44 -22.13 8.19
N LEU A 253 9.82 -20.86 7.94
CA LEU A 253 10.11 -20.34 6.62
C LEU A 253 11.18 -21.16 5.90
N LYS A 254 12.31 -21.45 6.55
CA LYS A 254 13.43 -22.20 5.96
C LYS A 254 13.10 -23.67 5.64
N LYS A 255 12.01 -24.20 6.16
CA LYS A 255 11.53 -25.57 5.82
C LYS A 255 10.76 -25.58 4.49
N LEU A 256 10.33 -24.42 4.01
CA LEU A 256 9.60 -24.31 2.75
C LEU A 256 10.58 -24.40 1.57
N PRO A 257 10.37 -25.31 0.61
CA PRO A 257 11.25 -25.45 -0.55
C PRO A 257 11.37 -24.13 -1.36
N ASN A 258 10.28 -23.37 -1.44
CA ASN A 258 10.15 -22.16 -2.24
C ASN A 258 10.02 -20.90 -1.37
N TYR A 259 10.70 -20.82 -0.22
CA TYR A 259 10.54 -19.72 0.72
C TYR A 259 10.78 -18.34 0.11
N LYS A 260 11.65 -18.22 -0.90
CA LYS A 260 11.89 -16.96 -1.62
C LYS A 260 10.64 -16.47 -2.35
N SER A 261 9.92 -17.39 -3.01
CA SER A 261 8.67 -17.07 -3.70
C SER A 261 7.58 -16.63 -2.72
N TYR A 262 7.47 -17.28 -1.56
CA TYR A 262 6.54 -16.85 -0.52
C TYR A 262 6.89 -15.47 0.04
N LEU A 263 8.17 -15.19 0.32
CA LEU A 263 8.60 -13.87 0.75
C LEU A 263 8.29 -12.80 -0.30
N TYR A 264 8.47 -13.11 -1.59
CA TYR A 264 8.09 -12.22 -2.67
C TYR A 264 6.59 -11.91 -2.62
N GLN A 265 5.73 -12.92 -2.57
CA GLN A 265 4.27 -12.76 -2.53
C GLN A 265 3.81 -11.93 -1.32
N TRP A 266 4.42 -12.12 -0.15
CA TRP A 266 4.03 -11.43 1.08
C TRP A 266 4.60 -10.01 1.21
N LEU A 267 5.75 -9.72 0.61
CA LEU A 267 6.45 -8.45 0.80
C LEU A 267 6.33 -7.50 -0.40
N ASN A 268 5.89 -7.98 -1.56
CA ASN A 268 5.77 -7.16 -2.76
C ASN A 268 4.80 -5.98 -2.58
N GLU A 269 3.69 -6.17 -1.88
CA GLU A 269 2.71 -5.12 -1.59
C GLU A 269 3.24 -4.00 -0.69
N PHE A 270 4.31 -4.26 0.08
CA PHE A 270 4.96 -3.28 0.96
C PHE A 270 6.06 -2.47 0.26
N GLY A 271 6.14 -2.52 -1.06
CA GLY A 271 7.01 -1.69 -1.88
C GLY A 271 8.50 -2.07 -1.86
N PHE A 272 8.85 -3.29 -1.44
CA PHE A 272 10.23 -3.77 -1.48
C PHE A 272 10.68 -4.08 -2.91
N THR A 273 11.90 -3.66 -3.25
CA THR A 273 12.53 -3.88 -4.57
C THR A 273 13.89 -4.58 -4.50
N ALA A 274 14.57 -4.55 -3.36
CA ALA A 274 15.90 -5.14 -3.15
C ALA A 274 15.79 -6.63 -2.77
N TRP A 275 15.32 -7.49 -3.69
CA TRP A 275 14.98 -8.88 -3.41
C TRP A 275 16.19 -9.73 -3.00
N ASP A 276 17.36 -9.52 -3.59
CA ASP A 276 18.56 -10.26 -3.20
C ASP A 276 18.97 -9.94 -1.76
N ASP A 277 18.89 -8.68 -1.34
CA ASP A 277 19.15 -8.27 0.03
C ASP A 277 18.15 -8.89 1.02
N ILE A 278 16.86 -9.00 0.64
CA ILE A 278 15.84 -9.67 1.45
C ILE A 278 16.14 -11.16 1.60
N TYR A 279 16.56 -11.83 0.54
CA TYR A 279 16.90 -13.25 0.61
C TYR A 279 18.16 -13.50 1.44
N ASP A 280 19.15 -12.61 1.35
CA ASP A 280 20.35 -12.65 2.16
C ASP A 280 20.06 -12.34 3.63
N LEU A 281 19.05 -11.49 3.89
CA LEU A 281 18.63 -11.17 5.25
C LEU A 281 18.19 -12.42 6.04
N VAL A 282 17.55 -13.40 5.38
CA VAL A 282 17.10 -14.67 5.99
C VAL A 282 18.23 -15.44 6.67
N VAL A 283 19.44 -15.38 6.11
CA VAL A 283 20.62 -16.09 6.61
C VAL A 283 21.61 -15.20 7.35
N SER A 284 21.35 -13.89 7.41
CA SER A 284 22.23 -12.91 8.04
C SER A 284 22.20 -12.97 9.57
N GLN A 285 23.10 -12.21 10.19
CA GLN A 285 23.09 -11.99 11.65
C GLN A 285 21.92 -11.07 12.06
N SER A 286 21.45 -11.24 13.30
CA SER A 286 20.44 -10.35 13.89
C SER A 286 20.92 -8.88 13.90
N GLY A 287 19.97 -7.98 13.68
CA GLY A 287 20.21 -6.53 13.64
C GLY A 287 20.43 -5.96 12.25
N LYS A 288 20.47 -6.80 11.20
CA LYS A 288 20.44 -6.32 9.81
C LYS A 288 19.01 -6.07 9.35
N PHE A 289 18.84 -5.16 8.42
CA PHE A 289 17.52 -4.76 7.90
C PHE A 289 17.59 -4.34 6.43
N VAL A 290 16.43 -4.34 5.77
CA VAL A 290 16.20 -3.81 4.43
C VAL A 290 15.01 -2.86 4.52
N PHE A 291 15.05 -1.74 3.76
CA PHE A 291 13.97 -0.75 3.71
C PHE A 291 13.20 -0.82 2.40
N SER A 292 11.91 -0.52 2.46
CA SER A 292 11.13 0.04 1.36
C SER A 292 10.90 1.53 1.62
N ALA A 293 10.01 2.18 0.85
CA ALA A 293 9.65 3.58 1.08
C ALA A 293 9.01 3.78 2.46
N ASP A 294 8.12 2.87 2.88
CA ASP A 294 7.27 3.04 4.05
C ASP A 294 7.49 1.96 5.14
N TYR A 295 8.32 0.93 4.85
CA TYR A 295 8.50 -0.21 5.74
C TYR A 295 9.95 -0.58 5.93
N ARG A 296 10.24 -1.22 7.07
CA ARG A 296 11.51 -1.86 7.41
C ARG A 296 11.30 -3.35 7.63
N LEU A 297 12.11 -4.18 6.98
CA LEU A 297 12.21 -5.61 7.27
C LEU A 297 13.49 -5.88 8.08
N LEU A 298 13.33 -6.24 9.34
CA LEU A 298 14.41 -6.45 10.30
C LEU A 298 14.65 -7.94 10.52
N LYS A 299 15.90 -8.37 10.51
CA LYS A 299 16.32 -9.69 11.00
C LYS A 299 16.55 -9.64 12.51
N ASP A 300 15.68 -10.30 13.27
CA ASP A 300 15.85 -10.45 14.71
C ASP A 300 15.83 -11.94 15.12
N ARG A 301 16.96 -12.43 15.61
CA ARG A 301 17.15 -13.83 16.05
C ARG A 301 16.57 -14.84 15.04
N GLU A 302 15.45 -15.44 15.36
CA GLU A 302 14.79 -16.48 14.56
C GLU A 302 13.58 -15.96 13.77
N SER A 303 13.44 -14.63 13.66
CA SER A 303 12.34 -13.98 12.96
C SER A 303 12.83 -12.95 11.95
N LEU A 304 12.02 -12.71 10.90
CA LEU A 304 12.02 -11.45 10.15
C LEU A 304 10.83 -10.65 10.64
N ILE A 305 11.03 -9.38 10.93
CA ILE A 305 10.00 -8.49 11.44
C ILE A 305 9.80 -7.34 10.46
N LEU A 306 8.62 -7.29 9.86
CA LEU A 306 8.16 -6.18 9.04
C LEU A 306 7.50 -5.15 9.95
N SER A 307 7.95 -3.90 9.89
CA SER A 307 7.39 -2.79 10.65
C SER A 307 7.25 -1.56 9.75
N PRO A 308 6.19 -0.74 9.92
CA PRO A 308 6.13 0.58 9.30
C PRO A 308 7.35 1.43 9.73
N LEU A 309 7.75 2.35 8.85
CA LEU A 309 8.72 3.38 9.21
C LEU A 309 7.97 4.49 9.97
N ASP A 310 8.39 4.73 11.20
CA ASP A 310 7.93 5.92 11.92
C ASP A 310 8.77 7.12 11.44
N PHE A 311 8.15 7.99 10.65
CA PHE A 311 8.76 9.23 10.17
C PHE A 311 8.69 10.37 11.20
N SER A 312 8.15 10.12 12.39
CA SER A 312 8.19 11.12 13.48
C SER A 312 9.62 11.26 13.98
N THR A 313 10.36 12.16 13.34
CA THR A 313 11.77 12.46 13.67
C THR A 313 11.93 13.31 14.93
N GLU A 314 10.85 13.71 15.56
CA GLU A 314 10.91 14.47 16.81
C GLU A 314 11.15 13.51 17.98
N LYS A 315 12.26 13.74 18.70
CA LYS A 315 12.51 13.10 19.99
C LYS A 315 11.35 13.46 20.90
N GLN A 316 10.42 12.53 21.09
CA GLN A 316 9.27 12.76 21.95
C GLN A 316 9.72 12.67 23.40
N GLU A 317 9.66 13.81 24.11
CA GLU A 317 9.85 13.90 25.53
C GLU A 317 8.52 14.31 26.19
N TYR A 318 8.15 13.60 27.23
CA TYR A 318 6.92 13.89 27.98
C TYR A 318 7.30 14.35 29.38
N PHE A 319 6.87 15.53 29.75
CA PHE A 319 7.16 16.13 31.03
C PHE A 319 6.04 15.83 32.03
N ILE A 320 6.42 15.41 33.23
CA ILE A 320 5.49 14.99 34.29
C ILE A 320 5.70 15.88 35.50
N ASP A 321 4.70 16.66 35.83
CA ASP A 321 4.73 17.57 36.98
C ASP A 321 4.46 16.85 38.32
N ALA A 322 4.89 17.45 39.42
CA ALA A 322 4.77 16.87 40.76
C ALA A 322 3.33 16.57 41.23
N ASN A 323 2.35 17.23 40.65
CA ASN A 323 0.92 17.06 40.98
C ASN A 323 0.18 16.05 40.07
N GLN A 324 0.85 15.52 39.05
CA GLN A 324 0.29 14.50 38.17
C GLN A 324 0.35 13.12 38.84
N THR A 325 -0.82 12.48 38.97
CA THR A 325 -0.95 11.14 39.56
C THR A 325 -1.06 10.03 38.52
N VAL A 326 -1.37 10.37 37.27
CA VAL A 326 -1.50 9.44 36.15
C VAL A 326 -1.01 10.09 34.86
N VAL A 327 -0.28 9.34 34.08
CA VAL A 327 0.15 9.68 32.71
C VAL A 327 -0.34 8.56 31.79
N ASN A 328 -1.06 8.91 30.71
CA ASN A 328 -1.66 7.93 29.79
C ASN A 328 -0.95 7.86 28.43
N VAL A 329 -0.02 8.78 28.15
CA VAL A 329 0.73 8.86 26.89
C VAL A 329 2.19 9.17 27.22
N PRO A 330 3.15 8.47 26.67
CA PRO A 330 3.07 7.34 25.72
C PRO A 330 2.78 6.00 26.41
N LEU A 331 2.86 5.95 27.73
CA LEU A 331 2.61 4.77 28.57
C LEU A 331 1.63 5.10 29.69
N ASN A 332 0.83 4.13 30.11
CA ASN A 332 -0.02 4.28 31.28
C ASN A 332 0.83 4.08 32.54
N ILE A 333 1.19 5.17 33.20
CA ILE A 333 1.99 5.16 34.44
C ILE A 333 1.23 5.89 35.53
N SER A 334 1.09 5.25 36.67
CA SER A 334 0.47 5.83 37.86
C SER A 334 1.49 6.14 38.97
N PHE A 335 1.27 7.25 39.67
CA PHE A 335 2.12 7.76 40.74
C PHE A 335 1.26 7.89 42.00
N SER A 336 1.62 7.19 43.07
CA SER A 336 0.86 7.24 44.34
C SER A 336 1.78 7.27 45.53
N PRO A 337 1.62 8.25 46.47
CA PRO A 337 2.27 8.22 47.76
C PRO A 337 1.82 7.00 48.56
N VAL A 338 2.76 6.33 49.22
CA VAL A 338 2.44 5.17 50.08
C VAL A 338 3.20 5.25 51.39
N ALA A 339 2.66 4.62 52.43
CA ALA A 339 3.30 4.60 53.75
C ALA A 339 4.36 3.51 53.90
N ASP A 340 4.17 2.37 53.18
CA ASP A 340 5.05 1.22 53.27
C ASP A 340 5.31 0.61 51.90
N MET A 341 6.42 -0.14 51.79
CA MET A 341 6.73 -0.93 50.61
C MET A 341 5.83 -2.16 50.48
N ALA A 342 5.24 -2.32 49.32
CA ALA A 342 4.61 -3.56 48.88
C ALA A 342 5.56 -4.38 48.01
N ILE A 343 5.05 -5.37 47.29
CA ILE A 343 5.85 -6.25 46.42
C ILE A 343 6.42 -5.42 45.24
N VAL A 344 7.76 -5.39 45.11
CA VAL A 344 8.48 -4.81 43.96
C VAL A 344 8.38 -5.77 42.77
N SER A 345 8.08 -5.23 41.62
CA SER A 345 8.09 -5.99 40.34
C SER A 345 8.74 -5.14 39.23
N ASN A 346 8.98 -5.74 38.08
CA ASN A 346 9.48 -4.97 36.93
C ASN A 346 8.50 -3.86 36.50
N LYS A 347 7.21 -4.03 36.78
CA LYS A 347 6.14 -3.05 36.47
C LYS A 347 5.84 -2.08 37.62
N THR A 348 6.45 -2.28 38.80
CA THR A 348 6.19 -1.43 39.99
C THR A 348 7.48 -1.17 40.72
N ILE A 349 7.81 0.09 40.87
CA ILE A 349 8.96 0.54 41.65
C ILE A 349 8.53 1.43 42.81
N PHE A 350 9.38 1.51 43.81
CA PHE A 350 9.22 2.41 44.96
C PHE A 350 10.47 3.27 45.07
N VAL A 351 10.28 4.58 45.09
CA VAL A 351 11.37 5.54 45.12
C VAL A 351 11.25 6.49 46.28
N ASP A 352 12.37 7.01 46.77
CA ASP A 352 12.43 8.11 47.71
C ASP A 352 12.00 9.40 47.01
N SER A 353 10.82 9.91 47.29
CA SER A 353 10.22 11.08 46.67
C SER A 353 11.07 12.35 46.90
N ASP A 354 11.78 12.42 48.00
CA ASP A 354 12.61 13.60 48.36
C ASP A 354 13.85 13.70 47.45
N LYS A 355 14.24 12.62 46.77
CA LYS A 355 15.35 12.58 45.81
C LYS A 355 14.94 12.96 44.38
N LEU A 356 13.65 13.09 44.11
CA LEU A 356 13.11 13.42 42.77
C LEU A 356 13.15 14.94 42.56
N GLN A 357 13.52 15.34 41.37
CA GLN A 357 13.42 16.72 40.88
C GLN A 357 12.43 16.75 39.71
N TYR A 358 11.43 17.60 39.82
CA TYR A 358 10.39 17.78 38.83
C TYR A 358 10.69 18.95 37.89
N PRO A 359 10.20 18.93 36.62
CA PRO A 359 9.39 17.86 36.06
C PRO A 359 10.20 16.58 35.84
N LEU A 360 9.57 15.41 36.01
CA LEU A 360 10.16 14.17 35.52
C LEU A 360 10.02 14.12 33.99
N VAL A 361 10.94 13.45 33.33
CA VAL A 361 10.96 13.32 31.87
C VAL A 361 10.83 11.87 31.50
N LEU A 362 9.87 11.55 30.64
CA LEU A 362 9.74 10.25 30.01
C LEU A 362 10.23 10.36 28.56
N ARG A 363 11.32 9.67 28.23
CA ARG A 363 11.96 9.72 26.92
C ARG A 363 12.49 8.35 26.48
N HIS A 364 12.78 8.21 25.24
CA HIS A 364 13.54 7.05 24.75
C HIS A 364 15.01 7.15 25.19
N TRP A 365 15.67 5.99 25.23
CA TRP A 365 17.10 5.94 25.55
C TRP A 365 17.95 6.50 24.42
N GLU A 366 19.14 6.99 24.78
CA GLU A 366 20.11 7.52 23.83
C GLU A 366 21.48 6.85 23.99
N GLU A 367 22.29 6.93 22.94
CA GLU A 367 23.65 6.43 23.01
C GLU A 367 24.44 7.23 24.04
N GLY A 368 25.06 6.53 25.00
CA GLY A 368 25.77 7.15 26.11
C GLY A 368 25.02 7.09 27.43
N ASP A 369 23.72 6.83 27.44
CA ASP A 369 22.93 6.71 28.68
C ASP A 369 23.51 5.65 29.62
N GLN A 370 23.56 6.00 30.91
CA GLN A 370 24.05 5.13 31.99
C GLN A 370 23.16 5.29 33.23
N PHE A 371 23.05 4.22 33.97
CA PHE A 371 22.33 4.18 35.23
C PHE A 371 23.01 3.22 36.22
N GLN A 372 22.60 3.24 37.46
CA GLN A 372 23.08 2.33 38.50
C GLN A 372 21.96 1.31 38.79
N PRO A 373 21.96 0.09 38.16
CA PRO A 373 20.88 -0.85 38.34
C PRO A 373 20.73 -1.23 39.81
N PHE A 374 19.50 -1.17 40.33
CA PHE A 374 19.17 -1.58 41.69
C PHE A 374 19.67 -3.00 42.00
N GLY A 375 20.40 -3.18 43.12
CA GLY A 375 21.03 -4.42 43.54
C GLY A 375 22.39 -4.69 42.92
N MET A 376 23.10 -3.66 42.40
CA MET A 376 24.45 -3.76 41.89
C MET A 376 25.46 -2.88 42.66
N ASP A 377 25.17 -2.58 43.90
CA ASP A 377 26.07 -1.84 44.85
C ASP A 377 26.58 -0.51 44.24
N GLY A 378 25.73 0.23 43.55
CA GLY A 378 26.05 1.53 42.96
C GLY A 378 26.98 1.50 41.75
N LYS A 379 27.24 0.35 41.15
CA LYS A 379 28.03 0.25 39.91
C LYS A 379 27.26 0.77 38.72
N SER A 380 27.87 1.74 38.00
CA SER A 380 27.27 2.28 36.77
C SER A 380 27.36 1.31 35.62
N LYS A 381 26.27 1.26 34.80
CA LYS A 381 26.14 0.42 33.61
C LYS A 381 25.53 1.21 32.47
N LYS A 382 26.11 1.10 31.27
CA LYS A 382 25.55 1.69 30.08
C LYS A 382 24.21 0.98 29.76
N ILE A 383 23.20 1.75 29.37
CA ILE A 383 21.86 1.21 28.97
C ILE A 383 21.99 0.19 27.82
N SER A 384 22.81 0.46 26.81
CA SER A 384 23.07 -0.47 25.70
C SER A 384 23.62 -1.82 26.17
N LYS A 385 24.52 -1.82 27.20
CA LYS A 385 25.05 -3.05 27.80
C LYS A 385 23.99 -3.75 28.66
N PHE A 386 23.20 -2.99 29.42
CA PHE A 386 22.10 -3.53 30.21
C PHE A 386 21.09 -4.26 29.30
N PHE A 387 20.64 -3.65 28.21
CA PHE A 387 19.74 -4.28 27.22
C PHE A 387 20.32 -5.56 26.62
N LYS A 388 21.64 -5.60 26.37
CA LYS A 388 22.30 -6.82 25.89
C LYS A 388 22.26 -7.93 26.92
N ASP A 389 22.50 -7.60 28.19
CA ASP A 389 22.51 -8.58 29.28
C ASP A 389 21.08 -9.10 29.58
N GLU A 390 20.07 -8.24 29.49
CA GLU A 390 18.63 -8.60 29.56
C GLU A 390 18.14 -9.29 28.27
N LYS A 391 18.97 -9.39 27.23
CA LYS A 391 18.68 -10.03 25.93
C LYS A 391 17.49 -9.39 25.20
N LEU A 392 17.32 -8.10 25.28
CA LEU A 392 16.28 -7.41 24.53
C LEU A 392 16.53 -7.48 23.02
N SER A 393 15.47 -7.66 22.25
CA SER A 393 15.47 -7.52 20.79
C SER A 393 15.73 -6.06 20.38
N LEU A 394 15.99 -5.82 19.10
CA LEU A 394 16.18 -4.44 18.63
C LEU A 394 14.91 -3.59 18.82
N LEU A 395 13.74 -4.14 18.49
CA LEU A 395 12.46 -3.47 18.70
C LEU A 395 12.16 -3.19 20.17
N GLU A 396 12.42 -4.16 21.05
CA GLU A 396 12.25 -3.94 22.49
C GLU A 396 13.14 -2.82 22.99
N LYS A 397 14.38 -2.72 22.49
CA LYS A 397 15.29 -1.61 22.81
C LYS A 397 14.77 -0.27 22.32
N GLU A 398 14.34 -0.21 21.06
CA GLU A 398 13.77 1.00 20.43
C GLU A 398 12.53 1.49 21.19
N ASN A 399 11.67 0.56 21.64
CA ASN A 399 10.44 0.86 22.36
C ASN A 399 10.59 1.03 23.88
N THR A 400 11.83 0.92 24.41
CA THR A 400 12.05 1.08 25.86
C THR A 400 12.11 2.54 26.24
N TRP A 401 11.27 2.94 27.17
CA TRP A 401 11.23 4.27 27.75
C TRP A 401 12.07 4.38 29.01
N LEU A 402 12.64 5.52 29.24
CA LEU A 402 13.35 5.90 30.47
C LEU A 402 12.55 6.97 31.21
N LEU A 403 12.31 6.77 32.51
CA LEU A 403 11.84 7.82 33.38
C LEU A 403 13.06 8.48 34.02
N CYS A 404 13.21 9.78 33.81
CA CYS A 404 14.35 10.57 34.26
C CYS A 404 13.93 11.68 35.22
N SER A 405 14.84 12.04 36.14
CA SER A 405 14.75 13.19 37.04
C SER A 405 16.03 13.99 36.87
N ASN A 406 15.96 15.21 36.32
CA ASN A 406 17.10 16.07 36.05
C ASN A 406 18.26 15.30 35.33
N ASP A 407 17.94 14.70 34.17
CA ASP A 407 18.83 13.87 33.34
C ASP A 407 19.37 12.57 33.98
N ILE A 408 18.97 12.29 35.20
CA ILE A 408 19.32 11.05 35.88
C ILE A 408 18.22 10.04 35.70
N ILE A 409 18.55 8.87 35.19
CA ILE A 409 17.58 7.78 35.00
C ILE A 409 17.08 7.30 36.37
N VAL A 410 15.78 7.33 36.59
CA VAL A 410 15.10 6.81 37.77
C VAL A 410 14.68 5.36 37.54
N TRP A 411 14.18 5.09 36.35
CA TRP A 411 13.65 3.77 35.99
C TRP A 411 13.82 3.52 34.48
N VAL A 412 14.39 2.37 34.13
CA VAL A 412 14.24 1.78 32.82
C VAL A 412 12.86 1.11 32.84
N VAL A 413 11.87 1.78 32.28
CA VAL A 413 10.44 1.45 32.46
C VAL A 413 10.14 0.00 32.10
N GLY A 414 9.47 -0.69 32.99
CA GLY A 414 9.14 -2.12 32.83
C GLY A 414 10.32 -3.08 33.06
N LEU A 415 11.53 -2.58 33.38
CA LEU A 415 12.72 -3.41 33.54
C LEU A 415 13.40 -3.24 34.89
N ARG A 416 14.07 -2.12 35.15
CA ARG A 416 14.92 -1.97 36.34
C ARG A 416 14.94 -0.54 36.87
N GLN A 417 14.80 -0.39 38.19
CA GLN A 417 14.97 0.86 38.93
C GLN A 417 16.46 1.21 39.08
N ASP A 418 16.77 2.49 39.20
CA ASP A 418 18.08 2.98 39.55
C ASP A 418 18.31 2.97 41.08
N GLU A 419 19.50 2.56 41.49
CA GLU A 419 19.93 2.43 42.90
C GLU A 419 19.88 3.76 43.66
N ARG A 420 20.13 4.89 43.01
CA ARG A 420 20.19 6.22 43.63
C ARG A 420 18.87 6.67 44.24
N PHE A 421 17.78 6.21 43.68
CA PHE A 421 16.42 6.56 44.08
C PHE A 421 15.76 5.51 44.98
N LYS A 422 16.53 4.52 45.44
CA LYS A 422 16.00 3.50 46.34
C LYS A 422 15.57 4.09 47.68
N ILE A 423 14.63 3.40 48.31
CA ILE A 423 14.19 3.67 49.69
C ILE A 423 15.27 3.20 50.66
N GLU A 424 15.54 4.02 51.65
CA GLU A 424 16.47 3.78 52.75
C GLU A 424 15.73 3.90 54.09
N ASN A 425 16.37 3.48 55.21
CA ASN A 425 15.77 3.57 56.55
C ASN A 425 15.43 5.01 56.99
N THR A 426 16.03 5.99 56.28
CA THR A 426 15.85 7.44 56.55
C THR A 426 14.78 8.07 55.66
N THR A 427 14.25 7.36 54.64
CA THR A 427 13.25 7.87 53.71
C THR A 427 11.94 8.14 54.44
N LYS A 428 11.43 9.36 54.30
CA LYS A 428 10.16 9.80 54.91
C LYS A 428 8.99 9.73 53.95
N ASN A 429 9.24 10.00 52.65
CA ASN A 429 8.19 10.10 51.63
C ASN A 429 8.47 9.06 50.54
N ILE A 430 7.59 8.07 50.46
CA ILE A 430 7.70 6.98 49.46
C ILE A 430 6.72 7.23 48.34
N LEU A 431 7.21 7.22 47.09
CA LEU A 431 6.38 7.27 45.90
C LEU A 431 6.41 5.91 45.21
N LYS A 432 5.22 5.33 45.05
CA LYS A 432 5.02 4.16 44.19
C LYS A 432 4.79 4.62 42.77
N ILE A 433 5.55 4.07 41.81
CA ILE A 433 5.40 4.29 40.38
C ILE A 433 5.08 2.95 39.75
N GLN A 434 3.98 2.88 39.03
CA GLN A 434 3.46 1.64 38.45
C GLN A 434 3.14 1.81 36.97
N LEU A 435 3.58 0.86 36.17
CA LEU A 435 3.20 0.68 34.76
C LEU A 435 1.96 -0.22 34.74
N ASP A 436 0.84 0.30 34.27
CA ASP A 436 -0.45 -0.39 34.21
C ASP A 436 -0.60 -1.30 32.98
#